data_f2f5748c54f570c8c01bc2533c98a4b9
#
_entry.id   f2f5748c54f570c8c01bc2533c98a4b9
#
_cell.length_a   1.000
_cell.length_b   1.000
_cell.length_c   1.000
_cell.angle_alpha   90.00
_cell.angle_beta   90.00
_cell.angle_gamma   90.00
#
_symmetry.space_group_name_H-M   'P 1'
#
loop_
_entity.id
_entity.type
_entity.pdbx_description
1 polymer ?
#
loop_
_entity_poly.entity_id
_entity_poly.type
_entity_poly.pdbx_seq_one_letter_code
_entity_poly.pdbx_strand_id
1 'polypeptide(L)'
;MRARGLSVAIGLLIATEALAGDPVRGRAIVADRQVGLCLLCHSGPFPEERFQGELAPSLAGAGSRWSQDELRMRLVDPARLNPNTIMPSYYKAEGLERVAPAFRGKTILSAEQIEDVVAYLATLK
;
A
#
# COMPACT_ATOMS: atom_id res chain seq x y z
N MET A 1 3.48 56.23 -32.50
CA MET A 1 3.33 55.60 -31.17
C MET A 1 2.88 54.17 -31.35
N ARG A 2 3.74 53.18 -31.07
CA ARG A 2 3.41 51.73 -31.17
C ARG A 2 3.25 51.20 -29.76
N ALA A 3 2.02 50.82 -29.41
CA ALA A 3 1.72 50.17 -28.14
C ALA A 3 2.20 48.70 -28.19
N ARG A 4 3.15 48.35 -27.32
CA ARG A 4 3.59 46.96 -27.09
C ARG A 4 2.65 46.33 -26.10
N GLY A 5 1.81 45.40 -26.57
CA GLY A 5 1.00 44.56 -25.72
C GLY A 5 1.87 43.56 -24.95
N LEU A 6 1.80 43.61 -23.63
CA LEU A 6 2.46 42.68 -22.72
C LEU A 6 1.54 41.47 -22.53
N SER A 7 1.83 40.34 -23.19
CA SER A 7 1.11 39.10 -22.98
C SER A 7 1.61 38.45 -21.69
N VAL A 8 0.78 38.43 -20.66
CA VAL A 8 1.03 37.68 -19.42
C VAL A 8 0.54 36.25 -19.64
N ALA A 9 1.47 35.33 -19.76
CA ALA A 9 1.17 33.89 -19.75
C ALA A 9 0.90 33.44 -18.30
N ILE A 10 -0.35 33.15 -17.99
CA ILE A 10 -0.72 32.54 -16.72
C ILE A 10 -0.42 31.06 -16.84
N GLY A 11 0.69 30.62 -16.26
CA GLY A 11 1.02 29.19 -16.10
C GLY A 11 0.08 28.53 -15.08
N LEU A 12 -0.74 27.58 -15.55
CA LEU A 12 -1.56 26.76 -14.70
C LEU A 12 -0.66 25.74 -13.98
N LEU A 13 -0.36 25.99 -12.71
CA LEU A 13 0.29 25.02 -11.82
C LEU A 13 -0.73 23.93 -11.49
N ILE A 14 -0.63 22.79 -12.16
CA ILE A 14 -1.36 21.58 -11.76
C ILE A 14 -0.60 21.03 -10.56
N ALA A 15 -1.13 21.29 -9.35
CA ALA A 15 -0.68 20.61 -8.14
C ALA A 15 -1.13 19.13 -8.26
N THR A 16 -0.17 18.24 -8.47
CA THR A 16 -0.40 16.81 -8.28
C THR A 16 -0.51 16.57 -6.78
N GLU A 17 -1.75 16.53 -6.26
CA GLU A 17 -1.99 16.06 -4.90
C GLU A 17 -1.53 14.60 -4.85
N ALA A 18 -0.48 14.33 -4.07
CA ALA A 18 -0.13 12.97 -3.69
C ALA A 18 -1.34 12.39 -2.96
N LEU A 19 -1.83 11.24 -3.41
CA LEU A 19 -2.99 10.57 -2.80
C LEU A 19 -2.61 10.24 -1.35
N ALA A 20 -3.10 11.04 -0.41
CA ALA A 20 -2.94 10.75 1.01
C ALA A 20 -3.82 9.55 1.35
N GLY A 21 -3.23 8.46 1.86
CA GLY A 21 -3.98 7.28 2.25
C GLY A 21 -4.90 7.54 3.43
N ASP A 22 -6.02 6.82 3.47
CA ASP A 22 -6.99 6.86 4.56
C ASP A 22 -6.73 5.69 5.53
N PRO A 23 -6.30 5.94 6.78
CA PRO A 23 -6.01 4.88 7.74
C PRO A 23 -7.25 4.08 8.15
N VAL A 24 -8.46 4.63 8.06
CA VAL A 24 -9.70 3.89 8.37
C VAL A 24 -9.97 2.85 7.28
N ARG A 25 -9.89 3.24 6.01
CA ARG A 25 -9.96 2.29 4.89
C ARG A 25 -8.83 1.28 4.93
N GLY A 26 -7.61 1.74 5.24
CA GLY A 26 -6.44 0.88 5.38
C GLY A 26 -6.64 -0.22 6.43
N ARG A 27 -7.19 0.14 7.60
CA ARG A 27 -7.52 -0.85 8.63
C ARG A 27 -8.53 -1.89 8.15
N ALA A 28 -9.56 -1.44 7.46
CA ALA A 28 -10.58 -2.34 6.90
C ALA A 28 -9.97 -3.32 5.88
N ILE A 29 -9.07 -2.85 5.00
CA ILE A 29 -8.36 -3.68 4.03
C ILE A 29 -7.48 -4.72 4.75
N VAL A 30 -6.73 -4.33 5.78
CA VAL A 30 -5.85 -5.23 6.53
C VAL A 30 -6.65 -6.33 7.23
N ALA A 31 -7.81 -6.00 7.79
CA ALA A 31 -8.69 -6.97 8.45
C ALA A 31 -9.42 -7.89 7.47
N ASP A 32 -9.60 -7.48 6.22
CA ASP A 32 -10.36 -8.23 5.23
C ASP A 32 -9.54 -9.44 4.71
N ARG A 33 -10.06 -10.64 4.94
CA ARG A 33 -9.43 -11.90 4.55
C ARG A 33 -9.56 -12.24 3.05
N GLN A 34 -10.34 -11.48 2.31
CA GLN A 34 -10.54 -11.67 0.87
C GLN A 34 -9.83 -10.60 0.04
N VAL A 35 -9.57 -9.43 0.62
CA VAL A 35 -8.94 -8.29 -0.06
C VAL A 35 -7.48 -8.14 0.37
N GLY A 36 -7.24 -7.81 1.65
CA GLY A 36 -5.89 -7.56 2.17
C GLY A 36 -5.09 -8.81 2.45
N LEU A 37 -5.74 -9.89 2.88
CA LEU A 37 -5.13 -11.19 3.19
C LEU A 37 -4.06 -11.13 4.31
N CYS A 38 -3.86 -9.98 4.93
CA CYS A 38 -2.74 -9.73 5.86
C CYS A 38 -2.79 -10.66 7.08
N LEU A 39 -3.99 -10.81 7.67
CA LEU A 39 -4.18 -11.61 8.88
C LEU A 39 -4.16 -13.13 8.64
N LEU A 40 -3.98 -13.59 7.40
CA LEU A 40 -3.67 -14.99 7.12
C LEU A 40 -2.25 -15.36 7.58
N CYS A 41 -1.34 -14.38 7.59
CA CYS A 41 0.07 -14.59 7.96
C CYS A 41 0.50 -13.78 9.17
N HIS A 42 -0.03 -12.56 9.36
CA HIS A 42 0.30 -11.65 10.44
C HIS A 42 -0.74 -11.65 11.56
N SER A 43 -0.29 -11.38 12.77
CA SER A 43 -1.15 -10.92 13.86
C SER A 43 -1.10 -9.39 13.97
N GLY A 44 -2.03 -8.79 14.71
CA GLY A 44 -2.08 -7.35 14.94
C GLY A 44 -3.17 -6.93 15.91
N PRO A 45 -3.39 -5.62 16.11
CA PRO A 45 -4.37 -5.09 17.04
C PRO A 45 -5.81 -5.16 16.47
N PHE A 46 -6.27 -6.39 16.24
CA PHE A 46 -7.61 -6.69 15.72
C PHE A 46 -8.34 -7.62 16.70
N PRO A 47 -8.88 -7.08 17.82
CA PRO A 47 -9.52 -7.90 18.85
C PRO A 47 -10.78 -8.63 18.34
N GLU A 48 -11.40 -8.12 17.28
CA GLU A 48 -12.54 -8.75 16.61
C GLU A 48 -12.15 -9.99 15.78
N GLU A 49 -10.88 -10.11 15.39
CA GLU A 49 -10.37 -11.23 14.59
C GLU A 49 -9.75 -12.30 15.49
N ARG A 50 -10.49 -13.38 15.70
CA ARG A 50 -10.09 -14.46 16.61
C ARG A 50 -8.94 -15.31 16.09
N PHE A 51 -8.82 -15.45 14.77
CA PHE A 51 -7.83 -16.32 14.12
C PHE A 51 -6.90 -15.48 13.28
N GLN A 52 -5.75 -15.13 13.85
CA GLN A 52 -4.71 -14.36 13.18
C GLN A 52 -3.49 -15.24 12.93
N GLY A 53 -2.78 -14.99 11.82
CA GLY A 53 -1.62 -15.77 11.43
C GLY A 53 -0.40 -15.53 12.33
N GLU A 54 0.49 -16.53 12.34
CA GLU A 54 1.75 -16.52 13.10
C GLU A 54 2.97 -16.80 12.18
N LEU A 55 2.76 -16.77 10.86
CA LEU A 55 3.83 -17.02 9.88
C LEU A 55 4.74 -15.81 9.67
N ALA A 56 4.28 -14.63 10.01
CA ALA A 56 4.96 -13.35 9.80
C ALA A 56 4.92 -12.50 11.09
N PRO A 57 5.80 -11.49 11.23
CA PRO A 57 5.85 -10.64 12.40
C PRO A 57 4.51 -9.93 12.67
N SER A 58 4.22 -9.66 13.95
CA SER A 58 3.05 -8.87 14.32
C SER A 58 3.07 -7.49 13.66
N LEU A 59 1.91 -7.03 13.20
CA LEU A 59 1.73 -5.68 12.67
C LEU A 59 1.74 -4.61 13.76
N ALA A 60 1.53 -4.98 15.03
CA ALA A 60 1.66 -4.06 16.15
C ALA A 60 3.06 -3.41 16.14
N GLY A 61 3.12 -2.09 16.30
CA GLY A 61 4.35 -1.33 16.26
C GLY A 61 4.99 -1.17 14.87
N ALA A 62 4.31 -1.54 13.78
CA ALA A 62 4.85 -1.43 12.43
C ALA A 62 5.30 0.00 12.09
N GLY A 63 4.51 1.00 12.46
CA GLY A 63 4.81 2.41 12.25
C GLY A 63 5.91 2.97 13.15
N SER A 64 6.35 2.23 14.17
CA SER A 64 7.55 2.57 14.96
C SER A 64 8.81 1.96 14.36
N ARG A 65 8.67 0.81 13.67
CA ARG A 65 9.80 0.09 13.07
C ARG A 65 10.19 0.61 11.68
N TRP A 66 9.23 1.10 10.92
CA TRP A 66 9.39 1.41 9.49
C TRP A 66 8.79 2.75 9.13
N SER A 67 9.47 3.49 8.26
CA SER A 67 8.91 4.67 7.59
C SER A 67 7.79 4.29 6.63
N GLN A 68 6.99 5.25 6.20
CA GLN A 68 5.93 5.00 5.21
C GLN A 68 6.51 4.47 3.88
N ASP A 69 7.67 4.96 3.45
CA ASP A 69 8.32 4.49 2.22
C ASP A 69 8.78 3.03 2.34
N GLU A 70 9.30 2.63 3.49
CA GLU A 70 9.67 1.24 3.76
C GLU A 70 8.45 0.33 3.86
N LEU A 71 7.36 0.79 4.49
CA LEU A 71 6.08 0.07 4.53
C LEU A 71 5.52 -0.11 3.12
N ARG A 72 5.54 0.94 2.30
CA ARG A 72 5.10 0.90 0.90
C ARG A 72 5.91 -0.11 0.09
N MET A 73 7.24 -0.10 0.21
CA MET A 73 8.10 -1.04 -0.50
C MET A 73 7.81 -2.49 -0.13
N ARG A 74 7.52 -2.77 1.16
CA ARG A 74 7.16 -4.10 1.65
C ARG A 74 5.83 -4.60 1.08
N LEU A 75 4.91 -3.70 0.76
CA LEU A 75 3.64 -4.05 0.12
C LEU A 75 3.79 -4.19 -1.39
N VAL A 76 4.48 -3.26 -2.03
CA VAL A 76 4.60 -3.20 -3.50
C VAL A 76 5.41 -4.38 -4.04
N ASP A 77 6.61 -4.60 -3.51
CA ASP A 77 7.49 -5.69 -3.93
C ASP A 77 8.46 -6.08 -2.80
N PRO A 78 8.01 -6.88 -1.83
CA PRO A 78 8.82 -7.26 -0.68
C PRO A 78 10.07 -8.08 -1.06
N ALA A 79 10.08 -8.75 -2.21
CA ALA A 79 11.23 -9.51 -2.69
C ALA A 79 12.45 -8.62 -2.97
N ARG A 80 12.26 -7.33 -3.21
CA ARG A 80 13.36 -6.36 -3.34
C ARG A 80 14.12 -6.13 -2.02
N LEU A 81 13.43 -6.30 -0.89
CA LEU A 81 14.03 -6.17 0.46
C LEU A 81 14.53 -7.51 0.97
N ASN A 82 13.82 -8.58 0.67
CA ASN A 82 14.19 -9.94 1.03
C ASN A 82 13.81 -10.90 -0.11
N PRO A 83 14.78 -11.34 -0.94
CA PRO A 83 14.51 -12.25 -2.06
C PRO A 83 13.89 -13.60 -1.66
N ASN A 84 14.04 -14.01 -0.39
CA ASN A 84 13.50 -15.27 0.14
C ASN A 84 12.15 -15.09 0.85
N THR A 85 11.52 -13.92 0.74
CA THR A 85 10.25 -13.67 1.39
C THR A 85 9.13 -14.53 0.79
N ILE A 86 8.22 -14.99 1.65
CA ILE A 86 6.96 -15.61 1.24
C ILE A 86 5.81 -14.59 1.14
N MET A 87 6.04 -13.35 1.57
CA MET A 87 5.05 -12.29 1.47
C MET A 87 4.80 -11.97 -0.01
N PRO A 88 3.55 -11.99 -0.50
CA PRO A 88 3.26 -11.66 -1.89
C PRO A 88 3.50 -10.19 -2.19
N SER A 89 3.80 -9.88 -3.45
CA SER A 89 3.83 -8.52 -3.96
C SER A 89 2.41 -8.05 -4.25
N TYR A 90 1.93 -7.06 -3.52
CA TYR A 90 0.54 -6.59 -3.63
C TYR A 90 0.27 -5.72 -4.85
N TYR A 91 1.34 -5.15 -5.44
CA TYR A 91 1.22 -4.24 -6.59
C TYR A 91 2.01 -4.70 -7.82
N LYS A 92 2.30 -5.99 -7.92
CA LYS A 92 2.98 -6.60 -9.07
C LYS A 92 2.00 -7.45 -9.85
N ALA A 93 1.90 -7.23 -11.15
CA ALA A 93 1.00 -7.97 -12.04
C ALA A 93 1.74 -8.87 -13.03
N GLU A 94 3.04 -8.62 -13.23
CA GLU A 94 3.87 -9.31 -14.23
C GLU A 94 5.04 -10.05 -13.56
N GLY A 95 5.59 -11.04 -14.26
CA GLY A 95 6.70 -11.85 -13.76
C GLY A 95 6.33 -12.74 -12.58
N LEU A 96 5.06 -13.08 -12.42
CA LEU A 96 4.53 -13.96 -11.39
C LEU A 96 4.30 -15.34 -11.96
N GLU A 97 4.55 -16.36 -11.14
CA GLU A 97 4.31 -17.77 -11.48
C GLU A 97 3.05 -18.30 -10.80
N ARG A 98 2.38 -19.27 -11.43
CA ARG A 98 1.24 -20.01 -10.87
C ARG A 98 0.05 -19.11 -10.46
N VAL A 99 -0.16 -18.02 -11.20
CA VAL A 99 -1.30 -17.14 -10.96
C VAL A 99 -2.57 -17.78 -11.56
N ALA A 100 -3.61 -17.87 -10.74
CA ALA A 100 -4.91 -18.35 -11.20
C ALA A 100 -5.45 -17.47 -12.34
N PRO A 101 -6.14 -18.04 -13.34
CA PRO A 101 -6.55 -17.31 -14.55
C PRO A 101 -7.32 -16.03 -14.27
N ALA A 102 -8.18 -16.02 -13.25
CA ALA A 102 -8.99 -14.85 -12.88
C ALA A 102 -8.16 -13.65 -12.36
N PHE A 103 -6.90 -13.89 -11.93
CA PHE A 103 -6.02 -12.87 -11.33
C PHE A 103 -4.84 -12.48 -12.22
N ARG A 104 -4.68 -13.12 -13.38
CA ARG A 104 -3.58 -12.82 -14.31
C ARG A 104 -3.65 -11.37 -14.78
N GLY A 105 -2.51 -10.68 -14.76
CA GLY A 105 -2.40 -9.28 -15.17
C GLY A 105 -3.04 -8.28 -14.20
N LYS A 106 -3.43 -8.72 -12.99
CA LYS A 106 -4.03 -7.88 -11.95
C LYS A 106 -3.13 -7.81 -10.73
N THR A 107 -3.10 -6.63 -10.09
CA THR A 107 -2.51 -6.47 -8.76
C THR A 107 -3.48 -6.96 -7.68
N ILE A 108 -2.96 -7.35 -6.52
CA ILE A 108 -3.82 -7.74 -5.37
C ILE A 108 -4.56 -6.50 -4.85
N LEU A 109 -3.84 -5.39 -4.68
CA LEU A 109 -4.40 -4.11 -4.26
C LEU A 109 -4.19 -3.05 -5.34
N SER A 110 -5.07 -2.05 -5.40
CA SER A 110 -4.87 -0.86 -6.21
C SER A 110 -3.82 0.07 -5.57
N ALA A 111 -3.33 1.06 -6.33
CA ALA A 111 -2.41 2.07 -5.81
C ALA A 111 -3.02 2.83 -4.61
N GLU A 112 -4.30 3.20 -4.69
CA GLU A 112 -5.01 3.86 -3.60
C GLU A 112 -5.09 2.96 -2.36
N GLN A 113 -5.43 1.70 -2.52
CA GLN A 113 -5.50 0.74 -1.42
C GLN A 113 -4.12 0.52 -0.76
N ILE A 114 -3.03 0.53 -1.53
CA ILE A 114 -1.66 0.50 -0.98
C ILE A 114 -1.43 1.70 -0.06
N GLU A 115 -1.78 2.91 -0.50
CA GLU A 115 -1.59 4.12 0.32
C GLU A 115 -2.47 4.11 1.57
N ASP A 116 -3.69 3.61 1.49
CA ASP A 116 -4.58 3.43 2.64
C ASP A 116 -3.97 2.48 3.68
N VAL A 117 -3.45 1.33 3.23
CA VAL A 117 -2.79 0.37 4.12
C VAL A 117 -1.51 0.95 4.74
N VAL A 118 -0.69 1.66 3.97
CA VAL A 118 0.51 2.35 4.48
C VAL A 118 0.13 3.36 5.55
N ALA A 119 -0.90 4.19 5.29
CA ALA A 119 -1.38 5.18 6.25
C ALA A 119 -1.82 4.52 7.57
N TYR A 120 -2.55 3.40 7.50
CA TYR A 120 -2.95 2.64 8.68
C TYR A 120 -1.74 2.06 9.43
N LEU A 121 -0.87 1.33 8.74
CA LEU A 121 0.29 0.70 9.38
C LEU A 121 1.22 1.73 10.05
N ALA A 122 1.34 2.92 9.49
CA ALA A 122 2.11 4.03 10.06
C ALA A 122 1.53 4.54 11.41
N THR A 123 0.24 4.29 11.68
CA THR A 123 -0.38 4.64 12.98
C THR A 123 -0.04 3.65 14.09
N LEU A 124 0.40 2.43 13.77
CA LEU A 124 0.70 1.37 14.73
C LEU A 124 2.05 1.63 15.40
N LYS A 125 2.04 2.23 16.58
CA LYS A 125 3.22 2.61 17.39
C LYS A 125 3.47 1.58 18.49
#